data_78799889808b1287bb3660af494c4c3c
#
_entry.id   78799889808b1287bb3660af494c4c3c
#
_cell.length_a   1.000
_cell.length_b   1.000
_cell.length_c   1.000
_cell.angle_alpha   90.00
_cell.angle_beta   90.00
_cell.angle_gamma   90.00
#
_symmetry.space_group_name_H-M   'P 1'
#
loop_
_entity.id
_entity.type
_entity.pdbx_description
1 polymer ?
#
loop_
_entity_poly.entity_id
_entity_poly.type
_entity_poly.pdbx_seq_one_letter_code
_entity_poly.pdbx_strand_id
1 'polypeptide(L)'
;MEETGTAKVLIAGGGVAALEAALALQALAEDRVSVELLAPEPQFWYRPLAVATPFGLGEVRRFELSALAAAAGATVPPGELGSVDAARRLAYTSAGAAIPYSMLLLACGAVPKPPIDGAITFRGPADTERIERLLAEVEAGDARRVAFVVPGGAVWSLPAYELALMTAAWVAARRIPDVEVGVVTPEDEPLSLFGRKASGAIRDLLEERGIVLHAGAYPAEARAGELLLVGGGIVVADRVVALPRLQGPRIGGIPQTFEGFVSVDEHGRMAGVADVYAAGDITSFHVKQGGIAAQQAEAAAEAIAFQAGAELVPRPFRPVLRGLLLTGAGPRYIRSELTGGADEASEMGAEPLWWPPAKIVGRYLAPFLARISGLGAAAPEPAEDEGVTVGVELDLDPAEHRRDRLLGSALADVASDSDETVADVMAADPLVVAPEDTLGEIAEAMARRDVGSALVAEYGQLIGILTSRDLLQALAGRIHSSDARARQWMTVDPITVSPTTALDTAAHLMKELHIHHLPVVEDGRIVGTVGLRDVVRSRFGAGVGLGF
;
A
#
# COMPACT_ATOMS: atom_id res chain seq x y z
N MET A 1 6.70 42.89 7.84
CA MET A 1 6.20 42.16 6.65
C MET A 1 7.45 41.67 5.95
N GLU A 2 7.88 40.46 6.29
CA GLU A 2 8.90 39.77 5.47
C GLU A 2 8.24 39.49 4.13
N GLU A 3 8.89 39.85 3.03
CA GLU A 3 8.53 39.39 1.70
C GLU A 3 8.55 37.86 1.75
N THR A 4 7.40 37.24 1.79
CA THR A 4 7.27 35.79 1.64
C THR A 4 7.61 35.46 0.21
N GLY A 5 8.91 35.25 -0.05
CA GLY A 5 9.38 34.80 -1.36
C GLY A 5 8.72 33.47 -1.72
N THR A 6 8.40 33.27 -3.00
CA THR A 6 7.85 32.04 -3.56
C THR A 6 8.66 30.83 -3.10
N ALA A 7 8.04 29.86 -2.42
CA ALA A 7 8.72 28.68 -1.90
C ALA A 7 9.08 27.72 -3.04
N LYS A 8 10.34 27.28 -3.11
CA LYS A 8 10.80 26.33 -4.12
C LYS A 8 10.46 24.89 -3.75
N VAL A 9 9.58 24.23 -4.49
CA VAL A 9 9.25 22.82 -4.34
C VAL A 9 9.99 22.01 -5.38
N LEU A 10 10.88 21.13 -4.94
CA LEU A 10 11.54 20.15 -5.81
C LEU A 10 10.80 18.82 -5.72
N ILE A 11 10.33 18.32 -6.86
CA ILE A 11 9.71 16.98 -6.95
C ILE A 11 10.72 16.06 -7.65
N ALA A 12 11.22 15.06 -6.94
CA ALA A 12 12.14 14.08 -7.51
C ALA A 12 11.35 12.91 -8.10
N GLY A 13 11.22 12.89 -9.42
CA GLY A 13 10.47 11.90 -10.21
C GLY A 13 9.70 12.53 -11.34
N GLY A 14 9.30 11.70 -12.32
CA GLY A 14 8.48 12.10 -13.49
C GLY A 14 7.29 11.14 -13.71
N GLY A 15 6.92 10.37 -12.67
CA GLY A 15 5.80 9.40 -12.73
C GLY A 15 4.46 9.99 -12.30
N VAL A 16 3.52 9.08 -12.01
CA VAL A 16 2.15 9.43 -11.61
C VAL A 16 2.12 10.35 -10.40
N ALA A 17 2.81 9.98 -9.32
CA ALA A 17 2.81 10.80 -8.09
C ALA A 17 3.42 12.19 -8.33
N ALA A 18 4.49 12.28 -9.13
CA ALA A 18 5.12 13.57 -9.43
C ALA A 18 4.20 14.51 -10.20
N LEU A 19 3.54 14.00 -11.24
CA LEU A 19 2.62 14.78 -12.09
C LEU A 19 1.33 15.15 -11.35
N GLU A 20 0.77 14.21 -10.57
CA GLU A 20 -0.40 14.48 -9.73
C GLU A 20 -0.10 15.60 -8.74
N ALA A 21 1.05 15.52 -8.02
CA ALA A 21 1.47 16.54 -7.07
C ALA A 21 1.74 17.89 -7.73
N ALA A 22 2.37 17.93 -8.91
CA ALA A 22 2.64 19.18 -9.63
C ALA A 22 1.34 19.89 -10.01
N LEU A 23 0.37 19.13 -10.58
CA LEU A 23 -0.94 19.66 -10.94
C LEU A 23 -1.74 20.10 -9.69
N ALA A 24 -1.68 19.34 -8.62
CA ALA A 24 -2.31 19.69 -7.35
C ALA A 24 -1.73 20.98 -6.76
N LEU A 25 -0.40 21.13 -6.74
CA LEU A 25 0.28 22.32 -6.22
C LEU A 25 -0.07 23.57 -7.05
N GLN A 26 -0.13 23.45 -8.37
CA GLN A 26 -0.60 24.54 -9.22
C GLN A 26 -2.01 25.01 -8.85
N ALA A 27 -2.91 24.05 -8.58
CA ALA A 27 -4.30 24.36 -8.26
C ALA A 27 -4.49 24.88 -6.81
N LEU A 28 -3.66 24.45 -5.86
CA LEU A 28 -3.85 24.70 -4.43
C LEU A 28 -2.97 25.83 -3.89
N ALA A 29 -1.75 25.97 -4.41
CA ALA A 29 -0.75 26.91 -3.88
C ALA A 29 -0.54 28.12 -4.81
N GLU A 30 -0.98 28.04 -6.07
CA GLU A 30 -0.85 29.14 -7.06
C GLU A 30 0.57 29.72 -7.10
N ASP A 31 0.73 31.03 -6.93
CA ASP A 31 2.02 31.74 -6.97
C ASP A 31 2.85 31.59 -5.68
N ARG A 32 2.37 30.90 -4.65
CA ARG A 32 3.09 30.68 -3.39
C ARG A 32 4.24 29.70 -3.54
N VAL A 33 4.20 28.86 -4.59
CA VAL A 33 5.25 27.88 -4.86
C VAL A 33 5.76 27.96 -6.28
N SER A 34 7.06 27.67 -6.46
CA SER A 34 7.65 27.37 -7.77
C SER A 34 8.01 25.89 -7.80
N VAL A 35 7.57 25.14 -8.81
CA VAL A 35 7.74 23.69 -8.89
C VAL A 35 8.79 23.32 -9.93
N GLU A 36 9.75 22.48 -9.53
CA GLU A 36 10.71 21.83 -10.43
C GLU A 36 10.56 20.31 -10.33
N LEU A 37 10.45 19.60 -11.47
CA LEU A 37 10.46 18.13 -11.53
C LEU A 37 11.85 17.64 -11.96
N LEU A 38 12.55 16.97 -11.06
CA LEU A 38 13.84 16.34 -11.37
C LEU A 38 13.61 14.90 -11.80
N ALA A 39 13.74 14.62 -13.10
CA ALA A 39 13.49 13.29 -13.66
C ALA A 39 14.59 12.86 -14.64
N PRO A 40 15.02 11.58 -14.62
CA PRO A 40 16.01 11.06 -15.56
C PRO A 40 15.44 10.86 -16.97
N GLU A 41 14.14 10.57 -17.07
CA GLU A 41 13.47 10.26 -18.32
C GLU A 41 12.75 11.50 -18.89
N PRO A 42 12.90 11.83 -20.18
CA PRO A 42 12.24 12.97 -20.79
C PRO A 42 10.74 12.73 -21.06
N GLN A 43 10.27 11.49 -20.93
CA GLN A 43 8.91 11.09 -21.24
C GLN A 43 8.21 10.45 -20.04
N PHE A 44 6.93 10.80 -19.88
CA PHE A 44 5.99 10.08 -19.01
C PHE A 44 5.32 8.96 -19.80
N TRP A 45 5.37 7.73 -19.26
CA TRP A 45 4.75 6.56 -19.86
C TRP A 45 3.53 6.14 -19.06
N TYR A 46 2.37 6.12 -19.70
CA TYR A 46 1.14 5.57 -19.11
C TYR A 46 1.17 4.05 -19.15
N ARG A 47 1.94 3.45 -18.21
CA ARG A 47 2.31 2.03 -18.18
C ARG A 47 1.17 1.03 -17.95
N PRO A 48 0.02 1.36 -17.29
CA PRO A 48 -0.97 0.33 -16.93
C PRO A 48 -1.59 -0.43 -18.09
N LEU A 49 -1.52 0.10 -19.31
CA LEU A 49 -1.99 -0.58 -20.52
C LEU A 49 -0.96 -1.54 -21.12
N ALA A 50 0.25 -1.65 -20.56
CA ALA A 50 1.28 -2.56 -21.04
C ALA A 50 0.85 -4.04 -21.02
N VAL A 51 -0.03 -4.42 -20.09
CA VAL A 51 -0.61 -5.78 -20.04
C VAL A 51 -1.47 -6.11 -21.27
N ALA A 52 -2.10 -5.10 -21.90
CA ALA A 52 -2.99 -5.26 -23.04
C ALA A 52 -2.26 -5.18 -24.40
N THR A 53 -1.08 -4.55 -24.41
CA THR A 53 -0.31 -4.30 -25.64
C THR A 53 0.02 -5.58 -26.41
N PRO A 54 0.51 -6.68 -25.79
CA PRO A 54 0.84 -7.91 -26.49
C PRO A 54 -0.34 -8.57 -27.21
N PHE A 55 -1.56 -8.25 -26.76
CA PHE A 55 -2.81 -8.80 -27.32
C PHE A 55 -3.46 -7.87 -28.37
N GLY A 56 -2.89 -6.70 -28.62
CA GLY A 56 -3.48 -5.68 -29.48
C GLY A 56 -4.73 -5.00 -28.91
N LEU A 57 -4.94 -5.11 -27.59
CA LEU A 57 -6.12 -4.59 -26.87
C LEU A 57 -5.88 -3.20 -26.23
N GLY A 58 -4.69 -2.63 -26.40
CA GLY A 58 -4.34 -1.32 -25.87
C GLY A 58 -2.90 -0.94 -26.21
N GLU A 59 -2.61 0.35 -26.13
CA GLU A 59 -1.28 0.88 -26.35
C GLU A 59 -0.80 1.70 -25.14
N VAL A 60 0.51 1.59 -24.87
CA VAL A 60 1.16 2.43 -23.87
C VAL A 60 1.35 3.82 -24.46
N ARG A 61 0.65 4.79 -23.89
CA ARG A 61 0.79 6.19 -24.29
C ARG A 61 2.05 6.80 -23.70
N ARG A 62 2.71 7.62 -24.48
CA ARG A 62 3.91 8.37 -24.10
C ARG A 62 3.63 9.87 -24.29
N PHE A 63 4.07 10.63 -23.32
CA PHE A 63 3.91 12.08 -23.32
C PHE A 63 5.25 12.73 -23.00
N GLU A 64 5.58 13.84 -23.67
CA GLU A 64 6.75 14.63 -23.31
C GLU A 64 6.57 15.22 -21.90
N LEU A 65 7.47 14.86 -20.99
CA LEU A 65 7.38 15.26 -19.59
C LEU A 65 7.43 16.79 -19.42
N SER A 66 8.25 17.47 -20.22
CA SER A 66 8.34 18.92 -20.22
C SER A 66 7.04 19.60 -20.61
N ALA A 67 6.27 19.02 -21.54
CA ALA A 67 4.97 19.55 -21.94
C ALA A 67 3.91 19.36 -20.84
N LEU A 68 3.91 18.21 -20.16
CA LEU A 68 3.01 17.96 -19.04
C LEU A 68 3.35 18.88 -17.85
N ALA A 69 4.64 19.03 -17.55
CA ALA A 69 5.11 19.89 -16.47
C ALA A 69 4.80 21.36 -16.73
N ALA A 70 5.01 21.85 -17.96
CA ALA A 70 4.67 23.22 -18.35
C ALA A 70 3.17 23.52 -18.16
N ALA A 71 2.30 22.55 -18.45
CA ALA A 71 0.86 22.66 -18.19
C ALA A 71 0.52 22.68 -16.69
N ALA A 72 1.41 22.18 -15.84
CA ALA A 72 1.35 22.27 -14.37
C ALA A 72 2.14 23.47 -13.82
N GLY A 73 2.57 24.42 -14.65
CA GLY A 73 3.38 25.56 -14.22
C GLY A 73 4.77 25.20 -13.70
N ALA A 74 5.26 23.99 -14.02
CA ALA A 74 6.52 23.45 -13.52
C ALA A 74 7.60 23.38 -14.61
N THR A 75 8.87 23.37 -14.20
CA THR A 75 10.03 23.14 -15.07
C THR A 75 10.64 21.76 -14.85
N VAL A 76 11.36 21.23 -15.85
CA VAL A 76 11.98 19.90 -15.78
C VAL A 76 13.48 20.01 -16.02
N PRO A 77 14.30 20.28 -14.99
CA PRO A 77 15.73 20.09 -15.11
C PRO A 77 16.04 18.59 -15.29
N PRO A 78 16.96 18.23 -16.21
CA PRO A 78 17.33 16.84 -16.41
C PRO A 78 18.17 16.33 -15.24
N GLY A 79 17.93 15.11 -14.80
CA GLY A 79 18.75 14.46 -13.76
C GLY A 79 17.98 13.46 -12.92
N GLU A 80 18.74 12.70 -12.16
CA GLU A 80 18.23 11.72 -11.21
C GLU A 80 18.70 12.10 -9.81
N LEU A 81 17.84 11.98 -8.81
CA LEU A 81 18.18 12.23 -7.42
C LEU A 81 19.14 11.15 -6.90
N GLY A 82 20.32 11.55 -6.43
CA GLY A 82 21.31 10.65 -5.83
C GLY A 82 21.33 10.74 -4.30
N SER A 83 21.25 11.94 -3.74
CA SER A 83 21.28 12.12 -2.28
C SER A 83 20.62 13.43 -1.84
N VAL A 84 20.33 13.54 -0.54
CA VAL A 84 19.70 14.70 0.09
C VAL A 84 20.51 15.13 1.31
N ASP A 85 20.84 16.41 1.41
CA ASP A 85 21.29 17.07 2.65
C ASP A 85 20.13 17.91 3.19
N ALA A 86 19.30 17.29 4.02
CA ALA A 86 18.11 17.94 4.55
C ALA A 86 18.44 19.12 5.47
N ALA A 87 19.57 19.07 6.19
CA ALA A 87 19.98 20.15 7.07
C ALA A 87 20.32 21.43 6.29
N ARG A 88 20.85 21.28 5.07
CA ARG A 88 21.16 22.40 4.17
C ARG A 88 20.07 22.67 3.14
N ARG A 89 19.03 21.83 3.09
CA ARG A 89 17.98 21.85 2.04
C ARG A 89 18.58 21.79 0.62
N LEU A 90 19.48 20.83 0.41
CA LEU A 90 20.13 20.57 -0.87
C LEU A 90 19.85 19.14 -1.33
N ALA A 91 19.34 19.01 -2.55
CA ALA A 91 19.26 17.74 -3.26
C ALA A 91 20.43 17.64 -4.23
N TYR A 92 21.09 16.50 -4.28
CA TYR A 92 22.20 16.26 -5.20
C TYR A 92 21.75 15.25 -6.27
N THR A 93 21.99 15.59 -7.52
CA THR A 93 21.79 14.63 -8.60
C THR A 93 22.84 13.52 -8.55
N SER A 94 22.59 12.38 -9.23
CA SER A 94 23.57 11.32 -9.42
C SER A 94 24.85 11.81 -10.12
N ALA A 95 24.77 12.91 -10.89
CA ALA A 95 25.91 13.59 -11.52
C ALA A 95 26.62 14.61 -10.58
N GLY A 96 26.15 14.79 -9.34
CA GLY A 96 26.76 15.67 -8.35
C GLY A 96 26.30 17.14 -8.40
N ALA A 97 25.33 17.51 -9.24
CA ALA A 97 24.77 18.86 -9.23
C ALA A 97 23.91 19.10 -7.99
N ALA A 98 24.10 20.23 -7.31
CA ALA A 98 23.33 20.61 -6.13
C ALA A 98 22.11 21.47 -6.53
N ILE A 99 20.94 21.11 -6.07
CA ILE A 99 19.67 21.79 -6.29
C ILE A 99 19.10 22.22 -4.93
N PRO A 100 19.01 23.53 -4.64
CA PRO A 100 18.40 24.00 -3.41
C PRO A 100 16.87 23.89 -3.51
N TYR A 101 16.24 23.60 -2.36
CA TYR A 101 14.78 23.52 -2.23
C TYR A 101 14.30 24.18 -0.92
N SER A 102 13.05 24.61 -0.90
CA SER A 102 12.33 24.95 0.34
C SER A 102 11.63 23.70 0.88
N MET A 103 11.03 22.90 -0.01
CA MET A 103 10.39 21.61 0.27
C MET A 103 10.75 20.61 -0.82
N LEU A 104 10.95 19.35 -0.45
CA LEU A 104 11.29 18.25 -1.36
C LEU A 104 10.20 17.17 -1.31
N LEU A 105 9.67 16.77 -2.46
CA LEU A 105 8.79 15.63 -2.59
C LEU A 105 9.50 14.49 -3.31
N LEU A 106 9.70 13.36 -2.66
CA LEU A 106 10.23 12.14 -3.25
C LEU A 106 9.11 11.38 -3.96
N ALA A 107 9.18 11.31 -5.29
CA ALA A 107 8.23 10.61 -6.15
C ALA A 107 8.95 9.72 -7.18
N CYS A 108 10.12 9.16 -6.78
CA CYS A 108 11.04 8.40 -7.63
C CYS A 108 10.51 7.02 -8.05
N GLY A 109 9.37 6.59 -7.48
CA GLY A 109 8.82 5.27 -7.73
C GLY A 109 9.64 4.14 -7.10
N ALA A 110 9.58 2.94 -7.69
CA ALA A 110 10.31 1.77 -7.25
C ALA A 110 11.00 1.05 -8.43
N VAL A 111 12.03 0.29 -8.11
CA VAL A 111 12.85 -0.45 -9.08
C VAL A 111 12.36 -1.90 -9.15
N PRO A 112 11.89 -2.39 -10.32
CA PRO A 112 11.46 -3.77 -10.47
C PRO A 112 12.66 -4.73 -10.51
N LYS A 113 12.59 -5.81 -9.74
CA LYS A 113 13.59 -6.89 -9.68
C LYS A 113 12.97 -8.22 -10.10
N PRO A 114 13.71 -9.08 -10.84
CA PRO A 114 13.25 -10.43 -11.11
C PRO A 114 13.06 -11.20 -9.79
N PRO A 115 11.88 -11.81 -9.56
CA PRO A 115 11.60 -12.49 -8.30
C PRO A 115 11.90 -14.00 -8.34
N ILE A 116 11.92 -14.60 -9.54
CA ILE A 116 11.95 -16.04 -9.76
C ILE A 116 12.94 -16.32 -10.89
N ASP A 117 13.97 -17.10 -10.58
CA ASP A 117 14.93 -17.53 -11.60
C ASP A 117 14.25 -18.41 -12.65
N GLY A 118 14.61 -18.24 -13.91
CA GLY A 118 14.05 -18.95 -15.04
C GLY A 118 12.69 -18.45 -15.56
N ALA A 119 12.00 -17.56 -14.82
CA ALA A 119 10.74 -16.98 -15.26
C ALA A 119 10.93 -15.73 -16.15
N ILE A 120 9.97 -15.49 -17.05
CA ILE A 120 9.83 -14.21 -17.75
C ILE A 120 9.30 -13.20 -16.73
N THR A 121 10.08 -12.20 -16.36
CA THR A 121 9.60 -11.13 -15.48
C THR A 121 8.89 -10.07 -16.32
N PHE A 122 7.59 -9.82 -16.04
CA PHE A 122 6.82 -8.77 -16.69
C PHE A 122 6.87 -7.46 -15.88
N ARG A 123 7.66 -6.49 -16.33
CA ARG A 123 7.87 -5.18 -15.69
C ARG A 123 7.06 -4.06 -16.36
N GLY A 124 6.34 -4.39 -17.42
CA GLY A 124 5.56 -3.43 -18.21
C GLY A 124 6.04 -3.31 -19.66
N PRO A 125 6.06 -2.11 -20.26
CA PRO A 125 6.27 -1.93 -21.69
C PRO A 125 7.56 -2.53 -22.26
N ALA A 126 8.61 -2.60 -21.46
CA ALA A 126 9.90 -3.17 -21.87
C ALA A 126 9.85 -4.69 -22.12
N ASP A 127 8.84 -5.37 -21.63
CA ASP A 127 8.69 -6.82 -21.76
C ASP A 127 7.56 -7.23 -22.73
N THR A 128 6.92 -6.28 -23.43
CA THR A 128 5.88 -6.54 -24.43
C THR A 128 6.29 -7.58 -25.45
N GLU A 129 7.47 -7.40 -26.08
CA GLU A 129 8.00 -8.35 -27.08
C GLU A 129 8.25 -9.76 -26.53
N ARG A 130 8.49 -9.89 -25.22
CA ARG A 130 8.68 -11.20 -24.58
C ARG A 130 7.34 -11.94 -24.44
N ILE A 131 6.28 -11.21 -24.14
CA ILE A 131 4.93 -11.78 -24.08
C ILE A 131 4.43 -12.09 -25.49
N GLU A 132 4.70 -11.25 -26.49
CA GLU A 132 4.37 -11.53 -27.90
C GLU A 132 5.07 -12.80 -28.39
N ARG A 133 6.34 -13.01 -28.06
CA ARG A 133 7.05 -14.26 -28.37
C ARG A 133 6.44 -15.47 -27.68
N LEU A 134 6.06 -15.33 -26.40
CA LEU A 134 5.34 -16.37 -25.66
C LEU A 134 4.04 -16.76 -26.37
N LEU A 135 3.26 -15.77 -26.81
CA LEU A 135 2.01 -16.02 -27.56
C LEU A 135 2.28 -16.71 -28.91
N ALA A 136 3.35 -16.36 -29.62
CA ALA A 136 3.76 -17.04 -30.83
C ALA A 136 4.19 -18.50 -30.58
N GLU A 137 4.90 -18.80 -29.48
CA GLU A 137 5.24 -20.17 -29.06
C GLU A 137 3.97 -21.00 -28.74
N VAL A 138 2.97 -20.37 -28.10
CA VAL A 138 1.67 -21.01 -27.84
C VAL A 138 0.95 -21.31 -29.16
N GLU A 139 0.93 -20.38 -30.10
CA GLU A 139 0.30 -20.55 -31.41
C GLU A 139 0.99 -21.64 -32.25
N ALA A 140 2.32 -21.71 -32.18
CA ALA A 140 3.11 -22.75 -32.84
C ALA A 140 2.99 -24.14 -32.17
N GLY A 141 2.49 -24.20 -30.93
CA GLY A 141 2.39 -25.43 -30.15
C GLY A 141 3.64 -25.81 -29.38
N ASP A 142 4.63 -24.92 -29.31
CA ASP A 142 5.88 -25.11 -28.57
C ASP A 142 5.70 -24.90 -27.06
N ALA A 143 4.60 -24.23 -26.66
CA ALA A 143 4.17 -24.08 -25.28
C ALA A 143 2.68 -24.38 -25.16
N ARG A 144 2.29 -25.25 -24.24
CA ARG A 144 0.89 -25.64 -23.99
C ARG A 144 0.41 -25.26 -22.60
N ARG A 145 1.31 -25.13 -21.63
CA ARG A 145 1.00 -24.78 -20.25
C ARG A 145 1.72 -23.50 -19.87
N VAL A 146 0.95 -22.44 -19.62
CA VAL A 146 1.47 -21.12 -19.28
C VAL A 146 1.00 -20.74 -17.89
N ALA A 147 1.92 -20.50 -16.96
CA ALA A 147 1.64 -20.05 -15.61
C ALA A 147 1.96 -18.55 -15.43
N PHE A 148 0.97 -17.78 -15.02
CA PHE A 148 1.13 -16.40 -14.56
C PHE A 148 1.27 -16.36 -13.05
N VAL A 149 2.33 -15.71 -12.56
CA VAL A 149 2.80 -15.92 -11.20
C VAL A 149 2.86 -14.62 -10.43
N VAL A 150 2.25 -14.61 -9.26
CA VAL A 150 2.41 -13.58 -8.24
C VAL A 150 3.50 -14.06 -7.29
N PRO A 151 4.67 -13.42 -7.21
CA PRO A 151 5.72 -13.83 -6.29
C PRO A 151 5.38 -13.45 -4.86
N GLY A 152 5.95 -14.17 -3.88
CA GLY A 152 5.87 -13.77 -2.48
C GLY A 152 6.41 -12.35 -2.28
N GLY A 153 5.69 -11.53 -1.51
CA GLY A 153 6.00 -10.11 -1.31
C GLY A 153 5.64 -9.20 -2.50
N ALA A 154 4.87 -9.71 -3.48
CA ALA A 154 4.27 -8.84 -4.49
C ALA A 154 3.23 -7.92 -3.83
N VAL A 155 3.26 -6.67 -4.25
CA VAL A 155 2.49 -5.57 -3.64
C VAL A 155 1.29 -5.14 -4.50
N TRP A 156 1.14 -5.73 -5.69
CA TRP A 156 0.03 -5.51 -6.62
C TRP A 156 -0.09 -6.70 -7.59
N SER A 157 -1.07 -7.56 -7.39
CA SER A 157 -1.23 -8.83 -8.13
C SER A 157 -2.10 -8.74 -9.39
N LEU A 158 -2.92 -7.69 -9.54
CA LEU A 158 -3.87 -7.52 -10.65
C LEU A 158 -3.28 -7.84 -12.05
N PRO A 159 -2.06 -7.39 -12.42
CA PRO A 159 -1.52 -7.64 -13.76
C PRO A 159 -1.32 -9.12 -14.10
N ALA A 160 -1.09 -10.01 -13.12
CA ALA A 160 -0.98 -11.45 -13.37
C ALA A 160 -2.32 -12.04 -13.81
N TYR A 161 -3.40 -11.64 -13.14
CA TYR A 161 -4.76 -12.05 -13.49
C TYR A 161 -5.20 -11.52 -14.86
N GLU A 162 -4.83 -10.26 -15.17
CA GLU A 162 -5.10 -9.67 -16.50
C GLU A 162 -4.40 -10.41 -17.62
N LEU A 163 -3.10 -10.71 -17.45
CA LEU A 163 -2.34 -11.47 -18.43
C LEU A 163 -2.92 -12.87 -18.63
N ALA A 164 -3.33 -13.56 -17.57
CA ALA A 164 -3.96 -14.88 -17.64
C ALA A 164 -5.31 -14.82 -18.38
N LEU A 165 -6.18 -13.88 -18.01
CA LEU A 165 -7.50 -13.72 -18.63
C LEU A 165 -7.41 -13.34 -20.10
N MET A 166 -6.50 -12.41 -20.46
CA MET A 166 -6.30 -12.02 -21.85
C MET A 166 -5.66 -13.13 -22.67
N THR A 167 -4.74 -13.93 -22.09
CA THR A 167 -4.16 -15.11 -22.76
C THR A 167 -5.25 -16.17 -23.03
N ALA A 168 -6.08 -16.49 -22.05
CA ALA A 168 -7.18 -17.44 -22.23
C ALA A 168 -8.17 -16.96 -23.31
N ALA A 169 -8.54 -15.68 -23.29
CA ALA A 169 -9.40 -15.09 -24.31
C ALA A 169 -8.75 -15.12 -25.71
N TRP A 170 -7.45 -14.85 -25.80
CA TRP A 170 -6.69 -14.87 -27.04
C TRP A 170 -6.59 -16.28 -27.63
N VAL A 171 -6.33 -17.30 -26.78
CA VAL A 171 -6.31 -18.72 -27.15
C VAL A 171 -7.68 -19.16 -27.64
N ALA A 172 -8.76 -18.83 -26.93
CA ALA A 172 -10.12 -19.18 -27.31
C ALA A 172 -10.54 -18.55 -28.65
N ALA A 173 -10.23 -17.27 -28.87
CA ALA A 173 -10.54 -16.58 -30.12
C ALA A 173 -9.84 -17.19 -31.34
N ARG A 174 -8.64 -17.75 -31.16
CA ARG A 174 -7.86 -18.43 -32.20
C ARG A 174 -8.13 -19.93 -32.29
N ARG A 175 -8.92 -20.47 -31.37
CA ARG A 175 -9.25 -21.90 -31.29
C ARG A 175 -8.01 -22.78 -31.19
N ILE A 176 -6.98 -22.35 -30.46
CA ILE A 176 -5.77 -23.12 -30.25
C ILE A 176 -6.09 -24.26 -29.28
N PRO A 177 -5.90 -25.53 -29.69
CA PRO A 177 -6.27 -26.66 -28.84
C PRO A 177 -5.23 -26.91 -27.75
N ASP A 178 -5.65 -27.59 -26.68
CA ASP A 178 -4.82 -28.19 -25.64
C ASP A 178 -3.87 -27.17 -24.94
N VAL A 179 -4.35 -25.93 -24.75
CA VAL A 179 -3.62 -24.91 -24.00
C VAL A 179 -4.24 -24.75 -22.61
N GLU A 180 -3.41 -24.90 -21.59
CA GLU A 180 -3.76 -24.66 -20.20
C GLU A 180 -3.13 -23.34 -19.73
N VAL A 181 -3.95 -22.48 -19.17
CA VAL A 181 -3.52 -21.22 -18.54
C VAL A 181 -3.73 -21.33 -17.04
N GLY A 182 -2.69 -21.03 -16.25
CA GLY A 182 -2.76 -21.06 -14.80
C GLY A 182 -2.36 -19.74 -14.16
N VAL A 183 -2.89 -19.48 -12.96
CA VAL A 183 -2.44 -18.43 -12.03
C VAL A 183 -1.92 -19.08 -10.77
N VAL A 184 -0.70 -18.72 -10.37
CA VAL A 184 -0.07 -19.19 -9.13
C VAL A 184 0.16 -17.99 -8.23
N THR A 185 -0.43 -18.00 -7.04
CA THR A 185 -0.41 -16.85 -6.14
C THR A 185 -0.28 -17.26 -4.69
N PRO A 186 0.48 -16.49 -3.85
CA PRO A 186 0.47 -16.65 -2.41
C PRO A 186 -0.85 -16.21 -1.74
N GLU A 187 -1.70 -15.47 -2.45
CA GLU A 187 -3.01 -15.05 -1.94
C GLU A 187 -3.89 -16.28 -1.68
N ASP A 188 -4.60 -16.33 -0.55
CA ASP A 188 -5.55 -17.41 -0.24
C ASP A 188 -6.78 -17.35 -1.15
N GLU A 189 -7.17 -16.13 -1.54
CA GLU A 189 -8.24 -15.82 -2.48
C GLU A 189 -7.74 -14.87 -3.57
N PRO A 190 -8.19 -14.99 -4.82
CA PRO A 190 -7.73 -14.14 -5.92
C PRO A 190 -8.07 -12.68 -5.65
N LEU A 191 -7.07 -11.78 -5.75
CA LEU A 191 -7.22 -10.34 -5.52
C LEU A 191 -7.84 -10.03 -4.14
N SER A 192 -7.40 -10.73 -3.09
CA SER A 192 -7.94 -10.65 -1.72
C SER A 192 -7.95 -9.22 -1.14
N LEU A 193 -7.06 -8.33 -1.62
CA LEU A 193 -7.04 -6.91 -1.28
C LEU A 193 -8.36 -6.17 -1.58
N PHE A 194 -9.18 -6.69 -2.49
CA PHE A 194 -10.48 -6.11 -2.83
C PHE A 194 -11.65 -6.69 -2.02
N GLY A 195 -11.39 -7.61 -1.08
CA GLY A 195 -12.38 -8.23 -0.23
C GLY A 195 -13.06 -9.46 -0.85
N ARG A 196 -13.77 -10.23 0.00
CA ARG A 196 -14.33 -11.56 -0.34
C ARG A 196 -15.29 -11.55 -1.53
N LYS A 197 -16.15 -10.53 -1.64
CA LYS A 197 -17.13 -10.43 -2.72
C LYS A 197 -16.45 -10.30 -4.09
N ALA A 198 -15.44 -9.42 -4.19
CA ALA A 198 -14.66 -9.27 -5.42
C ALA A 198 -13.85 -10.53 -5.71
N SER A 199 -13.20 -11.13 -4.70
CA SER A 199 -12.44 -12.37 -4.83
C SER A 199 -13.30 -13.54 -5.36
N GLY A 200 -14.52 -13.71 -4.84
CA GLY A 200 -15.47 -14.71 -5.33
C GLY A 200 -15.80 -14.50 -6.81
N ALA A 201 -16.15 -13.27 -7.20
CA ALA A 201 -16.47 -12.96 -8.60
C ALA A 201 -15.27 -13.14 -9.54
N ILE A 202 -14.04 -12.91 -9.07
CA ILE A 202 -12.82 -13.18 -9.84
C ILE A 202 -12.58 -14.68 -9.96
N ARG A 203 -12.80 -15.46 -8.91
CA ARG A 203 -12.70 -16.92 -8.94
C ARG A 203 -13.66 -17.50 -9.99
N ASP A 204 -14.94 -17.10 -9.96
CA ASP A 204 -15.95 -17.52 -10.93
C ASP A 204 -15.51 -17.17 -12.36
N LEU A 205 -14.98 -15.97 -12.58
CA LEU A 205 -14.47 -15.54 -13.88
C LEU A 205 -13.29 -16.39 -14.37
N LEU A 206 -12.36 -16.77 -13.49
CA LEU A 206 -11.25 -17.66 -13.84
C LEU A 206 -11.76 -19.06 -14.22
N GLU A 207 -12.69 -19.62 -13.46
CA GLU A 207 -13.34 -20.89 -13.74
C GLU A 207 -14.09 -20.88 -15.09
N GLU A 208 -14.90 -19.86 -15.37
CA GLU A 208 -15.59 -19.65 -16.65
C GLU A 208 -14.63 -19.62 -17.85
N ARG A 209 -13.40 -19.16 -17.63
CA ARG A 209 -12.36 -19.09 -18.67
C ARG A 209 -11.44 -20.31 -18.71
N GLY A 210 -11.69 -21.32 -17.88
CA GLY A 210 -10.86 -22.53 -17.80
C GLY A 210 -9.45 -22.27 -17.29
N ILE A 211 -9.24 -21.21 -16.48
CA ILE A 211 -7.95 -20.86 -15.89
C ILE A 211 -7.78 -21.60 -14.56
N VAL A 212 -6.70 -22.36 -14.43
CA VAL A 212 -6.37 -23.10 -13.21
C VAL A 212 -5.78 -22.14 -12.17
N LEU A 213 -6.42 -22.05 -11.00
CA LEU A 213 -5.96 -21.22 -9.90
C LEU A 213 -5.23 -22.07 -8.84
N HIS A 214 -3.96 -21.74 -8.58
CA HIS A 214 -3.17 -22.28 -7.48
C HIS A 214 -3.02 -21.20 -6.40
N ALA A 215 -4.02 -21.07 -5.53
CA ALA A 215 -4.03 -20.13 -4.42
C ALA A 215 -3.22 -20.68 -3.22
N GLY A 216 -2.73 -19.79 -2.34
CA GLY A 216 -1.88 -20.16 -1.20
C GLY A 216 -0.53 -20.78 -1.61
N ALA A 217 -0.14 -20.63 -2.87
CA ALA A 217 1.05 -21.24 -3.44
C ALA A 217 2.20 -20.22 -3.57
N TYR A 218 3.36 -20.52 -2.99
CA TYR A 218 4.53 -19.66 -2.98
C TYR A 218 5.54 -20.13 -4.05
N PRO A 219 5.65 -19.46 -5.19
CA PRO A 219 6.59 -19.83 -6.25
C PRO A 219 8.05 -19.56 -5.84
N ALA A 220 8.97 -20.47 -6.17
CA ALA A 220 10.37 -20.41 -5.81
C ALA A 220 11.30 -20.29 -7.02
N GLU A 221 11.19 -21.20 -8.00
CA GLU A 221 12.08 -21.29 -9.14
C GLU A 221 11.34 -21.86 -10.35
N ALA A 222 11.57 -21.33 -11.54
CA ALA A 222 11.06 -21.89 -12.78
C ALA A 222 12.16 -22.68 -13.49
N ARG A 223 11.85 -23.92 -13.86
CA ARG A 223 12.72 -24.81 -14.62
C ARG A 223 12.05 -25.25 -15.91
N ALA A 224 12.77 -25.99 -16.74
CA ALA A 224 12.20 -26.51 -17.98
C ALA A 224 10.98 -27.42 -17.70
N GLY A 225 9.78 -26.95 -18.04
CA GLY A 225 8.53 -27.68 -17.90
C GLY A 225 7.87 -27.65 -16.53
N GLU A 226 8.46 -26.96 -15.53
CA GLU A 226 7.92 -26.95 -14.17
C GLU A 226 8.20 -25.63 -13.41
N LEU A 227 7.28 -25.28 -12.51
CA LEU A 227 7.45 -24.24 -11.50
C LEU A 227 7.51 -24.90 -10.12
N LEU A 228 8.64 -24.74 -9.44
CA LEU A 228 8.84 -25.23 -8.08
C LEU A 228 8.18 -24.27 -7.08
N LEU A 229 7.52 -24.82 -6.08
CA LEU A 229 6.92 -24.08 -4.98
C LEU A 229 7.76 -24.26 -3.69
N VAL A 230 7.74 -23.26 -2.84
CA VAL A 230 8.28 -23.36 -1.48
C VAL A 230 7.54 -24.50 -0.75
N GLY A 231 8.31 -25.40 -0.13
CA GLY A 231 7.74 -26.59 0.53
C GLY A 231 7.65 -27.83 -0.36
N GLY A 232 8.14 -27.78 -1.62
CA GLY A 232 8.35 -28.97 -2.46
C GLY A 232 7.19 -29.30 -3.41
N GLY A 233 6.16 -28.47 -3.52
CA GLY A 233 5.13 -28.60 -4.56
C GLY A 233 5.66 -28.24 -5.95
N ILE A 234 5.05 -28.82 -7.00
CA ILE A 234 5.38 -28.56 -8.40
C ILE A 234 4.09 -28.19 -9.16
N VAL A 235 4.15 -27.11 -9.93
CA VAL A 235 3.17 -26.79 -10.95
C VAL A 235 3.80 -27.02 -12.31
N VAL A 236 3.16 -27.86 -13.14
CA VAL A 236 3.68 -28.15 -14.48
C VAL A 236 3.39 -26.96 -15.38
N ALA A 237 4.44 -26.35 -15.95
CA ALA A 237 4.32 -25.16 -16.79
C ALA A 237 5.47 -25.10 -17.79
N ASP A 238 5.16 -25.05 -19.08
CA ASP A 238 6.16 -24.94 -20.15
C ASP A 238 6.78 -23.54 -20.16
N ARG A 239 5.98 -22.54 -19.76
CA ARG A 239 6.42 -21.14 -19.61
C ARG A 239 5.84 -20.52 -18.35
N VAL A 240 6.66 -19.74 -17.69
CA VAL A 240 6.31 -19.02 -16.45
C VAL A 240 6.52 -17.53 -16.66
N VAL A 241 5.49 -16.74 -16.39
CA VAL A 241 5.51 -15.27 -16.42
C VAL A 241 5.26 -14.76 -15.00
N ALA A 242 6.23 -14.07 -14.41
CA ALA A 242 6.15 -13.56 -13.03
C ALA A 242 6.05 -12.04 -12.99
N LEU A 243 5.27 -11.50 -12.06
CA LEU A 243 5.34 -10.08 -11.70
C LEU A 243 6.67 -9.79 -10.99
N PRO A 244 7.22 -8.57 -11.11
CA PRO A 244 8.46 -8.22 -10.41
C PRO A 244 8.23 -8.08 -8.90
N ARG A 245 9.29 -8.25 -8.11
CA ARG A 245 9.40 -7.63 -6.80
C ARG A 245 9.84 -6.18 -6.96
N LEU A 246 9.35 -5.31 -6.10
CA LEU A 246 9.71 -3.90 -6.11
C LEU A 246 10.67 -3.59 -4.97
N GLN A 247 11.66 -2.75 -5.25
CA GLN A 247 12.59 -2.20 -4.27
C GLN A 247 12.59 -0.68 -4.39
N GLY A 248 12.71 0.03 -3.28
CA GLY A 248 12.92 1.48 -3.31
C GLY A 248 14.30 1.82 -3.88
N PRO A 249 14.45 2.91 -4.63
CA PRO A 249 15.76 3.40 -5.05
C PRO A 249 16.60 3.81 -3.83
N ARG A 250 17.92 3.60 -3.90
CA ARG A 250 18.83 4.03 -2.84
C ARG A 250 19.12 5.51 -2.97
N ILE A 251 18.72 6.30 -1.98
CA ILE A 251 18.92 7.75 -1.92
C ILE A 251 19.80 8.05 -0.70
N GLY A 252 20.97 8.62 -0.91
CA GLY A 252 21.86 8.98 0.19
C GLY A 252 21.28 10.09 1.08
N GLY A 253 21.58 10.06 2.39
CA GLY A 253 21.26 11.16 3.32
C GLY A 253 19.84 11.17 3.88
N ILE A 254 19.00 10.17 3.57
CA ILE A 254 17.66 10.00 4.13
C ILE A 254 17.46 8.60 4.73
N PRO A 255 16.62 8.47 5.77
CA PRO A 255 16.23 7.17 6.31
C PRO A 255 15.45 6.34 5.29
N GLN A 256 15.84 5.09 5.12
CA GLN A 256 15.16 4.14 4.24
C GLN A 256 15.10 2.77 4.91
N THR A 257 14.06 1.99 4.61
CA THR A 257 13.98 0.58 4.98
C THR A 257 15.10 -0.23 4.32
N PHE A 258 15.30 -1.46 4.76
CA PHE A 258 16.25 -2.38 4.12
C PHE A 258 16.00 -2.53 2.61
N GLU A 259 14.74 -2.53 2.20
CA GLU A 259 14.32 -2.60 0.80
C GLU A 259 14.42 -1.27 0.04
N GLY A 260 14.81 -0.17 0.70
CA GLY A 260 14.99 1.15 0.08
C GLY A 260 13.74 2.03 0.05
N PHE A 261 12.66 1.65 0.71
CA PHE A 261 11.46 2.48 0.83
C PHE A 261 11.58 3.52 1.95
N VAL A 262 10.76 4.57 1.89
CA VAL A 262 10.71 5.62 2.91
C VAL A 262 9.38 5.58 3.67
N SER A 263 9.44 5.78 4.99
CA SER A 263 8.24 5.85 5.82
C SER A 263 7.75 7.31 5.90
N VAL A 264 6.43 7.47 5.77
CA VAL A 264 5.76 8.77 5.81
C VAL A 264 4.51 8.70 6.69
N ASP A 265 4.08 9.86 7.19
CA ASP A 265 2.77 10.02 7.83
C ASP A 265 1.63 10.08 6.79
N GLU A 266 0.40 10.25 7.27
CA GLU A 266 -0.80 10.35 6.42
C GLU A 266 -0.84 11.60 5.53
N HIS A 267 0.07 12.54 5.73
CA HIS A 267 0.25 13.74 4.90
C HIS A 267 1.51 13.66 4.02
N GLY A 268 2.12 12.48 3.92
CA GLY A 268 3.32 12.25 3.13
C GLY A 268 4.60 12.82 3.72
N ARG A 269 4.62 13.31 4.98
CA ARG A 269 5.83 13.85 5.61
C ARG A 269 6.74 12.72 6.07
N MET A 270 8.04 12.87 5.81
CA MET A 270 9.03 11.92 6.32
C MET A 270 9.30 12.14 7.81
N ALA A 271 9.23 11.08 8.60
CA ALA A 271 9.56 11.14 10.02
C ALA A 271 11.03 11.51 10.23
N GLY A 272 11.28 12.53 11.07
CA GLY A 272 12.64 12.95 11.44
C GLY A 272 13.43 13.70 10.37
N VAL A 273 12.82 14.05 9.23
CA VAL A 273 13.46 14.80 8.14
C VAL A 273 12.60 15.99 7.77
N ALA A 274 13.03 17.18 8.17
CA ALA A 274 12.27 18.41 7.96
C ALA A 274 12.15 18.75 6.46
N ASP A 275 10.97 19.24 6.07
CA ASP A 275 10.66 19.74 4.73
C ASP A 275 10.84 18.70 3.60
N VAL A 276 10.82 17.40 3.96
CA VAL A 276 10.89 16.28 3.01
C VAL A 276 9.61 15.45 3.10
N TYR A 277 9.02 15.23 1.95
CA TYR A 277 7.79 14.46 1.74
C TYR A 277 8.06 13.29 0.79
N ALA A 278 7.21 12.28 0.79
CA ALA A 278 7.24 11.24 -0.24
C ALA A 278 5.84 10.76 -0.62
N ALA A 279 5.68 10.33 -1.88
CA ALA A 279 4.45 9.79 -2.40
C ALA A 279 4.71 8.74 -3.50
N GLY A 280 3.78 7.79 -3.63
CA GLY A 280 3.84 6.71 -4.62
C GLY A 280 4.73 5.55 -4.18
N ASP A 281 5.24 4.80 -5.16
CA ASP A 281 5.89 3.51 -4.91
C ASP A 281 7.19 3.60 -4.09
N ILE A 282 7.77 4.79 -3.93
CA ILE A 282 8.92 5.02 -3.04
C ILE A 282 8.56 4.88 -1.55
N THR A 283 7.30 5.12 -1.16
CA THR A 283 6.87 5.03 0.24
C THR A 283 6.85 3.58 0.72
N SER A 284 6.88 3.35 2.03
CA SER A 284 6.74 2.01 2.63
C SER A 284 5.30 1.48 2.62
N PHE A 285 4.33 2.21 2.06
CA PHE A 285 2.96 1.74 1.94
C PHE A 285 2.90 0.45 1.10
N HIS A 286 2.17 -0.55 1.59
CA HIS A 286 2.23 -1.92 1.10
C HIS A 286 1.62 -2.13 -0.30
N VAL A 287 0.71 -1.26 -0.78
CA VAL A 287 0.14 -1.35 -2.14
C VAL A 287 0.86 -0.40 -3.08
N LYS A 288 1.48 -0.94 -4.14
CA LYS A 288 2.18 -0.18 -5.17
C LYS A 288 1.34 -0.11 -6.44
N GLN A 289 0.55 0.96 -6.55
CA GLN A 289 -0.44 1.11 -7.62
C GLN A 289 -0.62 2.60 -7.96
N GLY A 290 -0.79 2.91 -9.25
CA GLY A 290 -0.83 4.30 -9.72
C GLY A 290 -1.92 5.16 -9.08
N GLY A 291 -3.12 4.59 -8.80
CA GLY A 291 -4.19 5.32 -8.12
C GLY A 291 -3.88 5.60 -6.64
N ILE A 292 -3.19 4.68 -5.96
CA ILE A 292 -2.68 4.91 -4.59
C ILE A 292 -1.57 5.97 -4.63
N ALA A 293 -0.68 5.91 -5.62
CA ALA A 293 0.37 6.91 -5.80
C ALA A 293 -0.19 8.32 -6.01
N ALA A 294 -1.28 8.45 -6.76
CA ALA A 294 -1.99 9.73 -6.95
C ALA A 294 -2.59 10.24 -5.62
N GLN A 295 -3.30 9.41 -4.88
CA GLN A 295 -3.91 9.79 -3.60
C GLN A 295 -2.86 10.22 -2.55
N GLN A 296 -1.72 9.53 -2.47
CA GLN A 296 -0.60 9.96 -1.62
C GLN A 296 -0.02 11.30 -2.08
N ALA A 297 0.09 11.51 -3.39
CA ALA A 297 0.58 12.75 -3.96
C ALA A 297 -0.35 13.93 -3.69
N GLU A 298 -1.67 13.71 -3.71
CA GLU A 298 -2.67 14.72 -3.31
C GLU A 298 -2.49 15.13 -1.84
N ALA A 299 -2.41 14.17 -0.92
CA ALA A 299 -2.22 14.46 0.50
C ALA A 299 -0.90 15.21 0.78
N ALA A 300 0.19 14.81 0.11
CA ALA A 300 1.48 15.48 0.21
C ALA A 300 1.43 16.91 -0.39
N ALA A 301 0.76 17.10 -1.52
CA ALA A 301 0.62 18.40 -2.15
C ALA A 301 -0.23 19.35 -1.30
N GLU A 302 -1.32 18.88 -0.67
CA GLU A 302 -2.11 19.69 0.27
C GLU A 302 -1.26 20.13 1.48
N ALA A 303 -0.45 19.23 2.04
CA ALA A 303 0.44 19.55 3.16
C ALA A 303 1.54 20.55 2.76
N ILE A 304 2.11 20.41 1.58
CA ILE A 304 3.11 21.34 1.02
C ILE A 304 2.47 22.71 0.75
N ALA A 305 1.28 22.75 0.15
CA ALA A 305 0.55 24.00 -0.11
C ALA A 305 0.20 24.75 1.18
N PHE A 306 -0.28 24.03 2.19
CA PHE A 306 -0.55 24.59 3.52
C PHE A 306 0.74 25.17 4.15
N GLN A 307 1.84 24.43 4.10
CA GLN A 307 3.13 24.92 4.61
C GLN A 307 3.63 26.16 3.84
N ALA A 308 3.30 26.28 2.56
CA ALA A 308 3.56 27.46 1.73
C ALA A 308 2.59 28.62 1.98
N GLY A 309 1.63 28.49 2.92
CA GLY A 309 0.68 29.53 3.30
C GLY A 309 -0.61 29.54 2.50
N ALA A 310 -0.98 28.45 1.82
CA ALA A 310 -2.31 28.33 1.21
C ALA A 310 -3.39 28.17 2.28
N GLU A 311 -4.54 28.80 2.07
CA GLU A 311 -5.68 28.75 3.00
C GLU A 311 -6.50 27.46 2.78
N LEU A 312 -6.00 26.34 3.25
CA LEU A 312 -6.65 25.03 3.22
C LEU A 312 -6.27 24.21 4.47
N VAL A 313 -7.07 23.21 4.79
CA VAL A 313 -6.74 22.20 5.80
C VAL A 313 -6.32 20.93 5.07
N PRO A 314 -5.05 20.48 5.23
CA PRO A 314 -4.58 19.26 4.57
C PRO A 314 -5.39 18.05 5.00
N ARG A 315 -5.87 17.28 4.02
CA ARG A 315 -6.60 16.03 4.28
C ARG A 315 -5.61 14.88 4.40
N PRO A 316 -5.83 13.96 5.34
CA PRO A 316 -4.99 12.78 5.46
C PRO A 316 -5.22 11.83 4.27
N PHE A 317 -4.18 11.09 3.90
CA PHE A 317 -4.27 10.01 2.93
C PHE A 317 -5.20 8.91 3.44
N ARG A 318 -6.29 8.67 2.70
CA ARG A 318 -7.24 7.57 2.95
C ARG A 318 -7.30 6.69 1.72
N PRO A 319 -6.67 5.49 1.75
CA PRO A 319 -6.52 4.68 0.57
C PRO A 319 -7.83 4.09 0.08
N VAL A 320 -8.23 4.43 -1.14
CA VAL A 320 -9.31 3.80 -1.89
C VAL A 320 -8.69 3.01 -3.04
N LEU A 321 -8.82 1.70 -2.98
CA LEU A 321 -8.31 0.81 -4.01
C LEU A 321 -9.27 0.76 -5.18
N ARG A 322 -8.79 1.04 -6.39
CA ARG A 322 -9.56 1.00 -7.63
C ARG A 322 -8.81 0.16 -8.65
N GLY A 323 -9.42 -0.91 -9.12
CA GLY A 323 -8.85 -1.84 -10.09
C GLY A 323 -9.71 -1.90 -11.35
N LEU A 324 -9.15 -1.55 -12.50
CA LEU A 324 -9.71 -1.85 -13.81
C LEU A 324 -9.10 -3.14 -14.30
N LEU A 325 -9.82 -4.24 -14.20
CA LEU A 325 -9.40 -5.57 -14.66
C LEU A 325 -9.74 -5.76 -16.14
N LEU A 326 -8.71 -5.98 -16.96
CA LEU A 326 -8.85 -6.30 -18.38
C LEU A 326 -9.00 -7.82 -18.55
N THR A 327 -10.09 -8.27 -19.19
CA THR A 327 -10.44 -9.69 -19.28
C THR A 327 -10.30 -10.27 -20.69
N GLY A 328 -9.90 -9.46 -21.67
CA GLY A 328 -9.88 -9.85 -23.07
C GLY A 328 -11.26 -9.81 -23.76
N ALA A 329 -12.36 -9.59 -23.01
CA ALA A 329 -13.71 -9.38 -23.54
C ALA A 329 -14.24 -7.99 -23.17
N GLY A 330 -14.58 -7.77 -21.93
CA GLY A 330 -14.98 -6.46 -21.42
C GLY A 330 -14.28 -6.17 -20.09
N PRO A 331 -14.05 -4.91 -19.73
CA PRO A 331 -13.42 -4.58 -18.46
C PRO A 331 -14.32 -4.94 -17.28
N ARG A 332 -13.71 -5.10 -16.10
CA ARG A 332 -14.39 -5.13 -14.80
C ARG A 332 -13.80 -4.06 -13.93
N TYR A 333 -14.65 -3.25 -13.33
CA TYR A 333 -14.30 -2.21 -12.39
C TYR A 333 -14.43 -2.75 -10.98
N ILE A 334 -13.43 -2.57 -10.15
CA ILE A 334 -13.39 -3.04 -8.76
C ILE A 334 -12.99 -1.87 -7.89
N ARG A 335 -13.76 -1.60 -6.83
CA ARG A 335 -13.47 -0.57 -5.84
C ARG A 335 -13.53 -1.18 -4.45
N SER A 336 -12.60 -0.80 -3.57
CA SER A 336 -12.59 -1.18 -2.15
C SER A 336 -11.93 -0.08 -1.33
N GLU A 337 -12.47 0.19 -0.16
CA GLU A 337 -11.84 1.07 0.83
C GLU A 337 -10.98 0.23 1.77
N LEU A 338 -9.69 0.62 1.92
CA LEU A 338 -8.75 -0.10 2.78
C LEU A 338 -8.85 0.29 4.26
N THR A 339 -9.97 0.88 4.67
CA THR A 339 -10.24 1.29 6.05
C THR A 339 -11.14 0.29 6.75
N GLY A 340 -10.55 -0.65 7.47
CA GLY A 340 -11.04 -1.41 8.61
C GLY A 340 -12.51 -1.86 8.62
N GLY A 341 -12.84 -2.92 7.87
CA GLY A 341 -14.15 -3.56 7.83
C GLY A 341 -14.29 -4.30 6.49
N ALA A 342 -13.61 -5.43 6.36
CA ALA A 342 -13.20 -6.01 5.08
C ALA A 342 -14.29 -6.42 4.09
N ASP A 343 -15.58 -6.37 4.40
CA ASP A 343 -16.59 -7.02 3.56
C ASP A 343 -17.72 -6.13 3.02
N GLU A 344 -17.91 -4.93 3.54
CA GLU A 344 -19.10 -4.13 3.18
C GLU A 344 -18.87 -3.05 2.11
N ALA A 345 -17.61 -2.66 1.85
CA ALA A 345 -17.27 -1.56 0.95
C ALA A 345 -16.65 -2.00 -0.40
N SER A 346 -16.79 -3.27 -0.78
CA SER A 346 -16.28 -3.78 -2.05
C SER A 346 -17.35 -3.81 -3.12
N GLU A 347 -17.10 -3.12 -4.24
CA GLU A 347 -17.96 -3.08 -5.41
C GLU A 347 -17.24 -3.64 -6.63
N MET A 348 -17.95 -4.43 -7.45
CA MET A 348 -17.46 -4.92 -8.74
C MET A 348 -18.58 -4.88 -9.79
N GLY A 349 -18.26 -4.38 -10.99
CA GLY A 349 -19.22 -4.26 -12.08
C GLY A 349 -18.58 -4.18 -13.47
N ALA A 350 -19.42 -4.24 -14.51
CA ALA A 350 -19.02 -4.01 -15.89
C ALA A 350 -19.05 -2.51 -16.24
N GLU A 351 -19.86 -1.73 -15.53
CA GLU A 351 -19.96 -0.29 -15.71
C GLU A 351 -18.88 0.44 -14.89
N PRO A 352 -18.42 1.62 -15.35
CA PRO A 352 -17.44 2.42 -14.62
C PRO A 352 -17.90 2.82 -13.22
N LEU A 353 -17.07 2.53 -12.21
CA LEU A 353 -17.26 2.96 -10.82
C LEU A 353 -16.56 4.29 -10.49
N TRP A 354 -15.94 4.93 -11.47
CA TRP A 354 -15.27 6.24 -11.35
C TRP A 354 -15.11 6.89 -12.72
N TRP A 355 -14.86 8.21 -12.71
CA TRP A 355 -14.62 9.00 -13.92
C TRP A 355 -13.29 9.80 -13.84
N PRO A 356 -12.48 9.91 -14.93
CA PRO A 356 -12.58 9.10 -16.17
C PRO A 356 -12.33 7.61 -15.87
N PRO A 357 -12.88 6.68 -16.70
CA PRO A 357 -12.77 5.22 -16.47
C PRO A 357 -11.37 4.72 -16.84
N ALA A 358 -10.35 5.25 -16.20
CA ALA A 358 -8.95 4.98 -16.45
C ALA A 358 -8.37 4.02 -15.39
N LYS A 359 -7.25 3.36 -15.73
CA LYS A 359 -6.53 2.48 -14.81
C LYS A 359 -5.80 3.23 -13.69
N ILE A 360 -5.41 4.48 -13.94
CA ILE A 360 -4.88 5.37 -12.91
C ILE A 360 -5.98 6.38 -12.61
N VAL A 361 -6.37 6.43 -11.35
CA VAL A 361 -7.38 7.35 -10.86
C VAL A 361 -6.70 8.35 -9.96
N GLY A 362 -6.60 9.58 -10.42
CA GLY A 362 -6.09 10.73 -9.68
C GLY A 362 -7.04 11.91 -9.88
N ARG A 363 -7.08 12.79 -8.93
CA ARG A 363 -7.99 13.95 -8.93
C ARG A 363 -7.59 14.96 -10.02
N TYR A 364 -6.31 15.12 -10.28
CA TYR A 364 -5.77 16.12 -11.21
C TYR A 364 -5.24 15.48 -12.50
N LEU A 365 -4.41 14.43 -12.40
CA LEU A 365 -3.74 13.83 -13.55
C LEU A 365 -4.70 13.07 -14.47
N ALA A 366 -5.64 12.30 -13.93
CA ALA A 366 -6.52 11.48 -14.75
C ALA A 366 -7.45 12.34 -15.63
N PRO A 367 -8.16 13.36 -15.13
CA PRO A 367 -8.94 14.28 -15.96
C PRO A 367 -8.07 15.08 -16.92
N PHE A 368 -6.86 15.48 -16.50
CA PHE A 368 -5.92 16.20 -17.36
C PHE A 368 -5.49 15.34 -18.56
N LEU A 369 -5.09 14.08 -18.33
CA LEU A 369 -4.73 13.15 -19.41
C LEU A 369 -5.91 12.81 -20.32
N ALA A 370 -7.13 12.67 -19.78
CA ALA A 370 -8.34 12.45 -20.58
C ALA A 370 -8.59 13.62 -21.53
N ARG A 371 -8.46 14.87 -21.05
CA ARG A 371 -8.63 16.09 -21.85
C ARG A 371 -7.63 16.18 -23.01
N ILE A 372 -6.33 16.02 -22.73
CA ILE A 372 -5.29 16.12 -23.78
C ILE A 372 -5.31 14.95 -24.76
N SER A 373 -5.95 13.83 -24.39
CA SER A 373 -6.12 12.66 -25.24
C SER A 373 -7.41 12.68 -26.08
N GLY A 374 -8.19 13.75 -26.02
CA GLY A 374 -9.45 13.87 -26.74
C GLY A 374 -10.59 13.01 -26.22
N LEU A 375 -10.43 12.39 -25.03
CA LEU A 375 -11.44 11.58 -24.36
C LEU A 375 -12.43 12.42 -23.53
N GLY A 376 -12.27 13.74 -23.53
CA GLY A 376 -12.99 14.66 -22.66
C GLY A 376 -14.37 15.13 -23.14
N ALA A 377 -14.92 14.60 -24.26
CA ALA A 377 -16.14 15.17 -24.87
C ALA A 377 -17.47 14.57 -24.37
N ALA A 378 -17.46 13.62 -23.45
CA ALA A 378 -18.68 13.06 -22.86
C ALA A 378 -18.43 12.67 -21.39
N ALA A 379 -18.11 13.66 -20.54
CA ALA A 379 -18.37 13.48 -19.14
C ALA A 379 -19.90 13.48 -18.96
N PRO A 380 -20.53 12.45 -18.39
CA PRO A 380 -21.76 12.70 -17.65
C PRO A 380 -21.38 13.77 -16.62
N GLU A 381 -22.26 14.77 -16.40
CA GLU A 381 -22.11 15.62 -15.21
C GLU A 381 -21.70 14.71 -14.07
N PRO A 382 -20.66 15.05 -13.29
CA PRO A 382 -20.32 14.23 -12.16
C PRO A 382 -21.63 14.08 -11.39
N ALA A 383 -22.16 12.87 -11.30
CA ALA A 383 -22.92 12.51 -10.13
C ALA A 383 -21.98 12.97 -9.03
N GLU A 384 -22.35 14.03 -8.35
CA GLU A 384 -21.61 14.58 -7.24
C GLU A 384 -21.18 13.35 -6.47
N ASP A 385 -19.88 13.03 -6.55
CA ASP A 385 -19.27 12.18 -5.54
C ASP A 385 -19.72 12.94 -4.29
N GLU A 386 -20.72 12.43 -3.60
CA GLU A 386 -21.24 12.98 -2.38
C GLU A 386 -20.15 12.88 -1.30
N GLY A 387 -19.06 13.50 -1.55
CA GLY A 387 -18.29 14.23 -0.59
C GLY A 387 -19.11 15.44 -0.29
N VAL A 388 -20.05 15.23 0.60
CA VAL A 388 -20.95 16.18 1.23
C VAL A 388 -20.28 17.54 1.31
N THR A 389 -20.60 18.43 0.36
CA THR A 389 -20.56 19.87 0.56
C THR A 389 -21.90 20.25 1.16
N VAL A 390 -22.18 19.70 2.32
CA VAL A 390 -23.10 20.31 3.23
C VAL A 390 -22.23 21.16 4.14
N GLY A 391 -22.41 22.47 4.07
CA GLY A 391 -22.04 23.37 5.15
C GLY A 391 -22.77 22.93 6.41
N VAL A 392 -22.18 21.98 7.09
CA VAL A 392 -22.38 21.64 8.47
C VAL A 392 -20.97 21.54 9.01
N GLU A 393 -20.67 22.39 10.00
CA GLU A 393 -19.62 22.12 10.96
C GLU A 393 -19.67 20.64 11.33
N LEU A 394 -18.86 19.84 10.71
CA LEU A 394 -18.56 18.48 11.09
C LEU A 394 -17.10 18.45 11.49
N ASP A 395 -16.95 18.81 12.69
CA ASP A 395 -16.21 18.22 13.76
C ASP A 395 -15.70 16.83 13.35
N LEU A 396 -14.36 16.78 13.10
CA LEU A 396 -13.40 15.77 13.54
C LEU A 396 -13.50 14.33 13.02
N ASP A 397 -12.32 13.81 12.69
CA ASP A 397 -11.95 12.45 12.31
C ASP A 397 -12.86 11.32 12.85
N PRO A 398 -13.55 10.52 11.98
CA PRO A 398 -14.41 9.43 12.42
C PRO A 398 -13.68 8.31 13.16
N ALA A 399 -12.38 8.13 12.95
CA ALA A 399 -11.59 7.09 13.64
C ALA A 399 -11.17 7.58 15.03
N GLU A 400 -10.67 8.79 15.16
CA GLU A 400 -10.39 9.41 16.47
C GLU A 400 -11.69 9.60 17.26
N HIS A 401 -12.79 10.04 16.62
CA HIS A 401 -14.08 10.21 17.29
C HIS A 401 -14.78 8.89 17.64
N ARG A 402 -14.57 7.83 16.89
CA ARG A 402 -15.05 6.50 17.29
C ARG A 402 -14.23 6.00 18.46
N ARG A 403 -12.92 6.21 18.45
CA ARG A 403 -12.00 5.89 19.54
C ARG A 403 -12.34 6.73 20.78
N ASP A 404 -12.47 8.05 20.62
CA ASP A 404 -12.80 8.97 21.72
C ASP A 404 -14.24 8.80 22.24
N ARG A 405 -15.21 8.47 21.38
CA ARG A 405 -16.57 8.11 21.81
C ARG A 405 -16.63 6.76 22.52
N LEU A 406 -15.92 5.74 22.01
CA LEU A 406 -15.86 4.45 22.69
C LEU A 406 -15.11 4.56 24.02
N LEU A 407 -14.01 5.30 24.06
CA LEU A 407 -13.28 5.61 25.29
C LEU A 407 -14.13 6.49 26.22
N GLY A 408 -14.76 7.54 25.70
CA GLY A 408 -15.62 8.43 26.47
C GLY A 408 -16.89 7.74 26.97
N SER A 409 -17.53 6.88 26.17
CA SER A 409 -18.70 6.08 26.57
C SER A 409 -18.29 4.99 27.56
N ALA A 410 -17.17 4.28 27.31
CA ALA A 410 -16.64 3.28 28.23
C ALA A 410 -16.23 3.88 29.59
N LEU A 411 -15.73 5.12 29.59
CA LEU A 411 -15.37 5.85 30.80
C LEU A 411 -16.60 6.43 31.53
N ALA A 412 -17.71 6.71 30.81
CA ALA A 412 -18.92 7.30 31.40
C ALA A 412 -19.90 6.27 32.01
N ASP A 413 -19.90 5.02 31.48
CA ASP A 413 -20.86 3.99 31.89
C ASP A 413 -20.38 3.08 33.02
N VAL A 414 -19.09 3.17 33.43
CA VAL A 414 -18.54 2.35 34.50
C VAL A 414 -18.49 3.18 35.80
N ALA A 415 -19.56 3.16 36.54
CA ALA A 415 -19.51 3.47 37.98
C ALA A 415 -18.73 2.30 38.64
N SER A 416 -17.42 2.49 38.87
CA SER A 416 -16.57 1.47 39.47
C SER A 416 -16.85 1.34 40.96
N ASP A 417 -17.20 0.13 41.39
CA ASP A 417 -17.29 -0.23 42.80
C ASP A 417 -15.93 -0.73 43.36
N SER A 418 -14.86 -0.77 42.57
CA SER A 418 -13.53 -1.17 43.00
C SER A 418 -12.51 -0.04 42.87
N ASP A 419 -11.71 0.18 43.90
CA ASP A 419 -10.59 1.14 43.91
C ASP A 419 -9.36 0.63 43.15
N GLU A 420 -9.41 -0.54 42.48
CA GLU A 420 -8.29 -1.14 41.73
C GLU A 420 -8.06 -0.46 40.39
N THR A 421 -6.81 -0.16 40.12
CA THR A 421 -6.34 0.46 38.89
C THR A 421 -5.52 -0.51 38.05
N VAL A 422 -5.23 -0.16 36.80
CA VAL A 422 -4.35 -0.93 35.92
C VAL A 422 -2.95 -1.09 36.54
N ALA A 423 -2.43 -0.09 37.27
CA ALA A 423 -1.16 -0.17 37.96
C ALA A 423 -1.04 -1.35 38.95
N ASP A 424 -2.16 -1.75 39.58
CA ASP A 424 -2.17 -2.81 40.58
C ASP A 424 -1.98 -4.20 39.98
N VAL A 425 -2.25 -4.37 38.66
CA VAL A 425 -2.24 -5.69 38.00
C VAL A 425 -1.34 -5.77 36.75
N MET A 426 -0.91 -4.64 36.21
CA MET A 426 -0.10 -4.60 34.99
C MET A 426 1.27 -5.29 35.18
N ALA A 427 1.79 -5.88 34.11
CA ALA A 427 3.19 -6.27 34.02
C ALA A 427 4.05 -5.02 33.77
N ALA A 428 4.83 -4.60 34.78
CA ALA A 428 5.66 -3.38 34.70
C ALA A 428 6.95 -3.54 33.85
N ASP A 429 7.29 -4.76 33.41
CA ASP A 429 8.41 -5.07 32.49
C ASP A 429 7.85 -5.72 31.21
N PRO A 430 7.17 -4.97 30.33
CA PRO A 430 6.62 -5.51 29.09
C PRO A 430 7.73 -5.92 28.14
N LEU A 431 7.49 -6.93 27.30
CA LEU A 431 8.38 -7.23 26.19
C LEU A 431 8.27 -6.12 25.14
N VAL A 432 9.34 -5.38 24.96
CA VAL A 432 9.44 -4.33 23.91
C VAL A 432 10.41 -4.81 22.86
N VAL A 433 10.00 -4.69 21.59
CA VAL A 433 10.75 -5.14 20.40
C VAL A 433 10.86 -4.02 19.39
N ALA A 434 11.85 -4.10 18.50
CA ALA A 434 12.01 -3.15 17.41
C ALA A 434 11.08 -3.53 16.23
N PRO A 435 10.65 -2.55 15.42
CA PRO A 435 9.83 -2.82 14.23
C PRO A 435 10.52 -3.70 13.20
N GLU A 436 11.85 -3.77 13.21
CA GLU A 436 12.67 -4.59 12.29
C GLU A 436 13.01 -5.98 12.85
N ASP A 437 12.65 -6.28 14.10
CA ASP A 437 12.85 -7.61 14.65
C ASP A 437 12.01 -8.64 13.89
N THR A 438 12.54 -9.84 13.68
CA THR A 438 11.83 -10.90 12.98
C THR A 438 10.75 -11.53 13.86
N LEU A 439 9.68 -12.03 13.25
CA LEU A 439 8.65 -12.75 13.99
C LEU A 439 9.22 -13.98 14.73
N GLY A 440 10.29 -14.59 14.20
CA GLY A 440 10.99 -15.69 14.86
C GLY A 440 11.66 -15.26 16.16
N GLU A 441 12.43 -14.17 16.13
CA GLU A 441 13.08 -13.61 17.33
C GLU A 441 12.06 -13.15 18.37
N ILE A 442 10.96 -12.55 17.91
CA ILE A 442 9.86 -12.11 18.79
C ILE A 442 9.16 -13.32 19.43
N ALA A 443 8.85 -14.36 18.64
CA ALA A 443 8.22 -15.58 19.13
C ALA A 443 9.10 -16.26 20.20
N GLU A 444 10.42 -16.35 19.96
CA GLU A 444 11.36 -16.86 20.96
C GLU A 444 11.39 -15.99 22.23
N ALA A 445 11.40 -14.66 22.07
CA ALA A 445 11.41 -13.75 23.21
C ALA A 445 10.11 -13.84 24.02
N MET A 446 8.95 -13.92 23.35
CA MET A 446 7.65 -14.13 23.99
C MET A 446 7.60 -15.47 24.74
N ALA A 447 8.08 -16.55 24.12
CA ALA A 447 8.13 -17.87 24.74
C ALA A 447 9.08 -17.91 25.95
N ARG A 448 10.27 -17.31 25.87
CA ARG A 448 11.23 -17.23 26.98
C ARG A 448 10.70 -16.45 28.19
N ARG A 449 9.88 -15.39 27.93
CA ARG A 449 9.29 -14.55 28.98
C ARG A 449 7.91 -14.99 29.43
N ASP A 450 7.35 -16.03 28.81
CA ASP A 450 5.98 -16.52 29.02
C ASP A 450 4.92 -15.40 28.91
N VAL A 451 5.03 -14.58 27.86
CA VAL A 451 4.11 -13.46 27.60
C VAL A 451 3.32 -13.67 26.32
N GLY A 452 2.06 -13.21 26.30
CA GLY A 452 1.15 -13.33 25.17
C GLY A 452 1.22 -12.19 24.15
N SER A 453 2.01 -11.15 24.43
CA SER A 453 2.16 -9.99 23.55
C SER A 453 3.55 -9.36 23.66
N ALA A 454 3.95 -8.66 22.59
CA ALA A 454 5.14 -7.83 22.53
C ALA A 454 4.74 -6.42 22.04
N LEU A 455 5.22 -5.38 22.69
CA LEU A 455 5.01 -3.99 22.30
C LEU A 455 6.07 -3.59 21.31
N VAL A 456 5.66 -3.07 20.16
CA VAL A 456 6.60 -2.61 19.15
C VAL A 456 6.86 -1.12 19.35
N ALA A 457 8.12 -0.78 19.59
CA ALA A 457 8.52 0.62 19.83
C ALA A 457 9.61 1.06 18.86
N GLU A 458 9.50 2.31 18.42
CA GLU A 458 10.50 2.98 17.59
C GLU A 458 10.89 4.29 18.27
N TYR A 459 12.20 4.51 18.46
CA TYR A 459 12.75 5.66 19.21
C TYR A 459 12.15 5.84 20.62
N GLY A 460 11.75 4.72 21.27
CA GLY A 460 11.16 4.75 22.60
C GLY A 460 9.65 5.06 22.64
N GLN A 461 9.03 5.25 21.49
CA GLN A 461 7.60 5.47 21.35
C GLN A 461 6.88 4.20 20.91
N LEU A 462 5.72 3.93 21.49
CA LEU A 462 4.86 2.81 21.09
C LEU A 462 4.28 3.08 19.69
N ILE A 463 4.54 2.16 18.76
CA ILE A 463 4.00 2.23 17.40
C ILE A 463 3.10 1.05 17.07
N GLY A 464 3.13 -0.03 17.85
CA GLY A 464 2.32 -1.21 17.58
C GLY A 464 2.34 -2.23 18.70
N ILE A 465 1.51 -3.26 18.56
CA ILE A 465 1.49 -4.45 19.42
C ILE A 465 1.43 -5.70 18.54
N LEU A 466 2.17 -6.72 18.92
CA LEU A 466 2.11 -8.09 18.39
C LEU A 466 1.62 -9.05 19.47
N THR A 467 0.73 -9.95 19.08
CA THR A 467 0.19 -10.97 19.97
C THR A 467 0.52 -12.38 19.47
N SER A 468 0.33 -13.39 20.32
CA SER A 468 0.45 -14.80 19.92
C SER A 468 -0.47 -15.14 18.74
N ARG A 469 -1.61 -14.43 18.60
CA ARG A 469 -2.55 -14.60 17.48
C ARG A 469 -1.95 -14.15 16.17
N ASP A 470 -1.23 -13.03 16.15
CA ASP A 470 -0.57 -12.49 14.97
C ASP A 470 0.55 -13.43 14.51
N LEU A 471 1.31 -14.00 15.46
CA LEU A 471 2.31 -15.02 15.18
C LEU A 471 1.69 -16.29 14.59
N LEU A 472 0.55 -16.75 15.13
CA LEU A 472 -0.18 -17.91 14.59
C LEU A 472 -0.74 -17.62 13.19
N GLN A 473 -1.23 -16.41 12.93
CA GLN A 473 -1.69 -16.01 11.59
C GLN A 473 -0.53 -15.99 10.59
N ALA A 474 0.64 -15.46 10.98
CA ALA A 474 1.83 -15.49 10.16
C ALA A 474 2.28 -16.93 9.82
N LEU A 475 2.26 -17.82 10.81
CA LEU A 475 2.56 -19.25 10.62
C LEU A 475 1.51 -19.94 9.73
N ALA A 476 0.23 -19.66 9.93
CA ALA A 476 -0.86 -20.17 9.10
C ALA A 476 -0.72 -19.68 7.65
N GLY A 477 -0.27 -18.43 7.45
CA GLY A 477 0.09 -17.86 6.15
C GLY A 477 1.37 -18.42 5.55
N ARG A 478 2.01 -19.43 6.20
CA ARG A 478 3.26 -20.07 5.77
C ARG A 478 4.42 -19.09 5.53
N ILE A 479 4.43 -17.99 6.26
CA ILE A 479 5.49 -17.00 6.17
C ILE A 479 6.68 -17.49 6.98
N HIS A 480 7.87 -17.40 6.40
CA HIS A 480 9.10 -17.74 7.10
C HIS A 480 9.31 -16.72 8.22
N SER A 481 9.33 -17.20 9.46
CA SER A 481 9.43 -16.35 10.66
C SER A 481 10.73 -15.53 10.72
N SER A 482 11.77 -15.94 9.97
CA SER A 482 13.03 -15.19 9.81
C SER A 482 12.92 -14.02 8.83
N ASP A 483 11.93 -14.00 7.94
CA ASP A 483 11.80 -13.01 6.88
C ASP A 483 10.73 -11.95 7.18
N ALA A 484 9.73 -12.31 7.99
CA ALA A 484 8.69 -11.40 8.43
C ALA A 484 9.16 -10.50 9.58
N ARG A 485 8.86 -9.21 9.48
CA ARG A 485 9.23 -8.19 10.47
C ARG A 485 8.04 -7.77 11.31
N ALA A 486 8.29 -7.34 12.56
CA ALA A 486 7.25 -6.87 13.49
C ALA A 486 6.30 -5.86 12.84
N ARG A 487 6.84 -4.85 12.17
CA ARG A 487 6.04 -3.79 11.52
C ARG A 487 5.05 -4.27 10.47
N GLN A 488 5.26 -5.46 9.90
CA GLN A 488 4.39 -6.02 8.86
C GLN A 488 3.16 -6.74 9.45
N TRP A 489 3.25 -7.13 10.73
CA TRP A 489 2.28 -7.99 11.40
C TRP A 489 1.69 -7.40 12.67
N MET A 490 2.27 -6.29 13.16
CA MET A 490 1.77 -5.61 14.34
C MET A 490 0.42 -4.94 14.07
N THR A 491 -0.43 -4.87 15.08
CA THR A 491 -1.52 -3.91 15.10
C THR A 491 -0.91 -2.53 15.34
N VAL A 492 -1.02 -1.65 14.36
CA VAL A 492 -0.50 -0.27 14.39
C VAL A 492 -1.38 0.58 15.29
N ASP A 493 -0.79 1.54 16.00
CA ASP A 493 -1.48 2.50 16.89
C ASP A 493 -2.48 1.82 17.84
N PRO A 494 -2.00 0.91 18.72
CA PRO A 494 -2.88 0.15 19.59
C PRO A 494 -3.56 1.06 20.61
N ILE A 495 -4.76 0.66 21.05
CA ILE A 495 -5.45 1.33 22.15
C ILE A 495 -4.61 1.16 23.42
N THR A 496 -4.36 2.28 24.11
CA THR A 496 -3.55 2.34 25.32
C THR A 496 -4.39 2.75 26.52
N VAL A 497 -3.93 2.41 27.70
CA VAL A 497 -4.50 2.87 28.98
C VAL A 497 -3.39 3.51 29.84
N SER A 498 -3.77 4.32 30.80
CA SER A 498 -2.83 4.85 31.80
C SER A 498 -2.76 3.92 33.03
N PRO A 499 -1.68 3.99 33.83
CA PRO A 499 -1.61 3.26 35.10
C PRO A 499 -2.78 3.54 36.04
N THR A 500 -3.33 4.76 36.00
CA THR A 500 -4.45 5.22 36.84
C THR A 500 -5.82 4.85 36.29
N THR A 501 -5.89 4.21 35.12
CA THR A 501 -7.17 3.76 34.55
C THR A 501 -7.78 2.69 35.47
N ALA A 502 -9.07 2.83 35.79
CA ALA A 502 -9.79 1.83 36.59
C ALA A 502 -9.76 0.46 35.90
N LEU A 503 -9.53 -0.61 36.66
CA LEU A 503 -9.40 -1.96 36.11
C LEU A 503 -10.67 -2.41 35.38
N ASP A 504 -11.85 -1.96 35.84
CA ASP A 504 -13.13 -2.20 35.20
C ASP A 504 -13.24 -1.56 33.81
N THR A 505 -12.69 -0.37 33.68
CA THR A 505 -12.63 0.33 32.38
C THR A 505 -11.74 -0.44 31.41
N ALA A 506 -10.56 -0.91 31.86
CA ALA A 506 -9.68 -1.74 31.03
C ALA A 506 -10.37 -3.05 30.61
N ALA A 507 -11.07 -3.72 31.53
CA ALA A 507 -11.85 -4.92 31.25
C ALA A 507 -12.97 -4.68 30.22
N HIS A 508 -13.67 -3.56 30.35
CA HIS A 508 -14.74 -3.17 29.43
C HIS A 508 -14.19 -2.90 28.02
N LEU A 509 -13.08 -2.15 27.92
CA LEU A 509 -12.40 -1.91 26.65
C LEU A 509 -11.98 -3.22 25.98
N MET A 510 -11.39 -4.15 26.73
CA MET A 510 -10.99 -5.47 26.19
C MET A 510 -12.20 -6.25 25.66
N LYS A 511 -13.34 -6.20 26.35
CA LYS A 511 -14.58 -6.89 25.98
C LYS A 511 -15.21 -6.27 24.73
N GLU A 512 -15.44 -4.96 24.72
CA GLU A 512 -16.14 -4.27 23.62
C GLU A 512 -15.34 -4.29 22.32
N LEU A 513 -14.00 -4.24 22.41
CA LEU A 513 -13.11 -4.21 21.25
C LEU A 513 -12.56 -5.59 20.87
N HIS A 514 -12.95 -6.65 21.62
CA HIS A 514 -12.47 -8.02 21.42
C HIS A 514 -10.94 -8.15 21.42
N ILE A 515 -10.28 -7.38 22.29
CA ILE A 515 -8.82 -7.39 22.47
C ILE A 515 -8.45 -7.94 23.84
N HIS A 516 -7.30 -8.60 23.94
CA HIS A 516 -6.92 -9.32 25.16
C HIS A 516 -5.69 -8.70 25.86
N HIS A 517 -5.07 -7.69 25.26
CA HIS A 517 -3.90 -7.00 25.79
C HIS A 517 -4.01 -5.51 25.50
N LEU A 518 -3.69 -4.69 26.49
CA LEU A 518 -3.61 -3.24 26.37
C LEU A 518 -2.22 -2.78 26.80
N PRO A 519 -1.48 -2.05 25.96
CA PRO A 519 -0.29 -1.33 26.38
C PRO A 519 -0.65 -0.28 27.44
N VAL A 520 0.20 -0.15 28.45
CA VAL A 520 0.07 0.86 29.50
C VAL A 520 1.10 1.96 29.24
N VAL A 521 0.62 3.19 29.06
CA VAL A 521 1.45 4.35 28.68
C VAL A 521 1.22 5.48 29.66
N GLU A 522 2.31 6.12 30.11
CA GLU A 522 2.29 7.31 30.97
C GLU A 522 3.24 8.35 30.36
N ASP A 523 2.77 9.58 30.19
CA ASP A 523 3.53 10.68 29.59
C ASP A 523 4.21 10.33 28.24
N GLY A 524 3.52 9.53 27.40
CA GLY A 524 4.01 9.07 26.10
C GLY A 524 5.04 7.93 26.17
N ARG A 525 5.34 7.39 27.38
CA ARG A 525 6.28 6.29 27.58
C ARG A 525 5.57 4.99 27.92
N ILE A 526 6.05 3.90 27.37
CA ILE A 526 5.60 2.57 27.73
C ILE A 526 6.03 2.28 29.19
N VAL A 527 5.06 2.01 30.06
CA VAL A 527 5.31 1.68 31.48
C VAL A 527 4.86 0.27 31.83
N GLY A 528 4.07 -0.40 30.97
CA GLY A 528 3.61 -1.75 31.22
C GLY A 528 2.72 -2.31 30.12
N THR A 529 2.18 -3.49 30.39
CA THR A 529 1.08 -4.09 29.63
C THR A 529 0.12 -4.77 30.58
N VAL A 530 -1.17 -4.75 30.29
CA VAL A 530 -2.19 -5.48 31.04
C VAL A 530 -2.92 -6.45 30.11
N GLY A 531 -3.03 -7.70 30.50
CA GLY A 531 -3.73 -8.73 29.77
C GLY A 531 -5.08 -9.11 30.40
N LEU A 532 -5.98 -9.69 29.63
CA LEU A 532 -7.28 -10.18 30.13
C LEU A 532 -7.11 -11.18 31.29
N ARG A 533 -6.03 -11.98 31.28
CA ARG A 533 -5.72 -12.91 32.36
C ARG A 533 -5.40 -12.20 33.69
N ASP A 534 -4.74 -11.05 33.62
CA ASP A 534 -4.38 -10.27 34.81
C ASP A 534 -5.63 -9.66 35.45
N VAL A 535 -6.54 -9.15 34.62
CA VAL A 535 -7.85 -8.66 35.06
C VAL A 535 -8.70 -9.74 35.71
N VAL A 536 -8.78 -10.93 35.08
CA VAL A 536 -9.55 -12.07 35.62
C VAL A 536 -8.94 -12.56 36.92
N ARG A 537 -7.61 -12.64 37.00
CA ARG A 537 -6.91 -13.11 38.24
C ARG A 537 -7.14 -12.18 39.43
N SER A 538 -7.14 -10.86 39.19
CA SER A 538 -7.45 -9.90 40.26
C SER A 538 -8.89 -10.09 40.78
N ARG A 539 -9.87 -10.28 39.90
CA ARG A 539 -11.27 -10.39 40.29
C ARG A 539 -11.72 -11.70 40.89
N PHE A 540 -11.12 -12.82 40.48
CA PHE A 540 -11.60 -14.15 40.83
C PHE A 540 -10.61 -14.95 41.69
N GLY A 541 -9.43 -14.38 42.04
CA GLY A 541 -8.39 -15.04 42.80
C GLY A 541 -7.66 -16.14 42.00
N ALA A 542 -6.54 -16.64 42.53
CA ALA A 542 -5.66 -17.59 41.84
C ALA A 542 -6.24 -19.02 41.63
N GLY A 543 -7.55 -19.22 41.87
CA GLY A 543 -8.20 -20.54 41.89
C GLY A 543 -8.99 -20.92 40.63
N VAL A 544 -9.16 -20.04 39.64
CA VAL A 544 -9.89 -20.37 38.41
C VAL A 544 -8.90 -20.73 37.29
N GLY A 545 -8.57 -22.02 37.23
CA GLY A 545 -7.87 -22.60 36.09
C GLY A 545 -8.77 -22.54 34.84
N LEU A 546 -8.65 -21.48 34.03
CA LEU A 546 -9.22 -21.43 32.67
C LEU A 546 -8.35 -22.33 31.80
N GLY A 547 -8.77 -23.59 31.62
CA GLY A 547 -8.24 -24.46 30.58
C GLY A 547 -8.70 -23.94 29.22
N PHE A 548 -7.76 -23.46 28.42
CA PHE A 548 -7.87 -23.25 26.98
C PHE A 548 -6.80 -24.09 26.30
#